data_10b6c9f06a0990d9dc04d8c6c87f5c77
#
_entry.id   10b6c9f06a0990d9dc04d8c6c87f5c77
#
_cell.length_a   1.000
_cell.length_b   1.000
_cell.length_c   1.000
_cell.angle_alpha   90.00
_cell.angle_beta   90.00
_cell.angle_gamma   90.00
#
_symmetry.space_group_name_H-M   'P 1'
#
loop_
_entity.id
_entity.type
_entity.pdbx_description
1 polymer ?
#
loop_
_entity_poly.entity_id
_entity_poly.type
_entity_poly.pdbx_seq_one_letter_code
_entity_poly.pdbx_strand_id
1 'polypeptide(L)'
;CETCRGFGRTIGVDYGLVIPDEAKTLAEGAIRPWQTESGRESQRDLEKYAKKRGIPLDVPWRDLDPRQQRWIIEGDDEWVSWNKSWPGLWYGVQRYFQWLESKSYKMHIRVLLSKYRSYAPCTACNGARLKIEPLLYRIGSKANADAALDPSKRFKPNGARWTDEQLAALPGLSIHDVMLLPAERTRKFFETLSLPGNLDEAADLLLTEIRARLGYLDTVGLGYLTLDRQSRTLSGGEVQRINLTTALGTSLVNTLFVLDEPSIGLHPRDMGR
;
A
#
# COMPACT_ATOMS: atom_id res chain seq x y z
N CYS A 1 3.95 8.40 -9.15
CA CYS A 1 2.51 8.67 -9.13
C CYS A 1 2.19 9.82 -8.19
N GLU A 2 1.55 10.85 -8.69
CA GLU A 2 1.23 12.07 -7.91
C GLU A 2 0.18 11.80 -6.82
N THR A 3 -0.79 10.95 -7.10
CA THR A 3 -1.87 10.58 -6.16
C THR A 3 -1.34 9.91 -4.90
N CYS A 4 -0.52 8.89 -5.03
CA CYS A 4 0.04 8.17 -3.88
C CYS A 4 1.45 8.61 -3.47
N ARG A 5 2.04 9.57 -4.17
CA ARG A 5 3.40 10.09 -3.91
C ARG A 5 4.47 9.00 -3.79
N GLY A 6 4.36 7.95 -4.61
CA GLY A 6 5.30 6.83 -4.62
C GLY A 6 5.04 5.71 -3.61
N PHE A 7 3.99 5.82 -2.79
CA PHE A 7 3.67 4.78 -1.80
C PHE A 7 2.95 3.55 -2.40
N GLY A 8 2.35 3.67 -3.59
CA GLY A 8 1.57 2.61 -4.24
C GLY A 8 0.21 2.34 -3.59
N ARG A 9 -0.07 2.99 -2.47
CA ARG A 9 -1.32 2.87 -1.70
C ARG A 9 -1.83 4.24 -1.32
N THR A 10 -3.13 4.36 -1.20
CA THR A 10 -3.81 5.52 -0.62
C THR A 10 -4.32 5.18 0.77
N ILE A 11 -4.27 6.16 1.65
CA ILE A 11 -4.82 6.04 2.98
C ILE A 11 -6.27 6.49 2.90
N GLY A 12 -7.17 5.63 3.30
CA GLY A 12 -8.59 5.91 3.40
C GLY A 12 -9.13 5.61 4.79
N VAL A 13 -10.43 5.79 4.96
CA VAL A 13 -11.17 5.35 6.14
C VAL A 13 -11.76 3.97 5.86
N ASP A 14 -11.54 3.05 6.78
CA ASP A 14 -12.17 1.72 6.75
C ASP A 14 -13.53 1.82 7.45
N TYR A 15 -14.59 1.86 6.66
CA TYR A 15 -15.95 1.96 7.20
C TYR A 15 -16.38 0.69 7.95
N GLY A 16 -15.80 -0.47 7.68
CA GLY A 16 -16.02 -1.67 8.48
C GLY A 16 -15.45 -1.56 9.90
N LEU A 17 -14.37 -0.77 10.10
CA LEU A 17 -13.86 -0.46 11.43
C LEU A 17 -14.63 0.67 12.10
N VAL A 18 -15.24 1.57 11.32
CA VAL A 18 -16.08 2.66 11.82
C VAL A 18 -17.42 2.13 12.31
N ILE A 19 -18.00 1.16 11.59
CA ILE A 19 -19.27 0.50 11.88
C ILE A 19 -19.02 -1.01 11.98
N PRO A 20 -18.38 -1.48 13.06
CA PRO A 20 -17.94 -2.88 13.17
C PRO A 20 -19.10 -3.86 13.49
N ASP A 21 -20.21 -3.34 13.95
CA ASP A 21 -21.40 -4.12 14.30
C ASP A 21 -22.61 -3.51 13.60
N GLU A 22 -22.94 -4.07 12.46
CA GLU A 22 -24.06 -3.63 11.63
C GLU A 22 -25.44 -4.01 12.21
N ALA A 23 -25.47 -4.83 13.28
CA ALA A 23 -26.70 -5.13 14.00
C ALA A 23 -27.11 -4.00 14.95
N LYS A 24 -26.18 -3.09 15.30
CA LYS A 24 -26.48 -1.93 16.13
C LYS A 24 -27.24 -0.87 15.36
N THR A 25 -28.11 -0.20 16.11
CA THR A 25 -28.84 0.98 15.63
C THR A 25 -28.00 2.25 15.79
N LEU A 26 -28.40 3.34 15.14
CA LEU A 26 -27.74 4.64 15.30
C LEU A 26 -27.81 5.14 16.76
N ALA A 27 -28.94 4.90 17.45
CA ALA A 27 -29.13 5.26 18.86
C ALA A 27 -28.24 4.42 19.80
N GLU A 28 -27.99 3.15 19.46
CA GLU A 28 -27.11 2.26 20.22
C GLU A 28 -25.62 2.50 19.92
N GLY A 29 -25.32 3.45 19.05
CA GLY A 29 -23.96 3.84 18.72
C GLY A 29 -23.28 2.94 17.68
N ALA A 30 -23.93 2.64 16.57
CA ALA A 30 -23.34 1.93 15.44
C ALA A 30 -22.02 2.56 14.97
N ILE A 31 -21.89 3.89 15.07
CA ILE A 31 -20.69 4.63 14.66
C ILE A 31 -19.69 4.67 15.82
N ARG A 32 -18.77 3.74 15.83
CA ARG A 32 -17.82 3.49 16.92
C ARG A 32 -16.96 4.69 17.32
N PRO A 33 -16.40 5.52 16.40
CA PRO A 33 -15.58 6.69 16.79
C PRO A 33 -16.30 7.65 17.72
N TRP A 34 -17.62 7.74 17.63
CA TRP A 34 -18.43 8.71 18.39
C TRP A 34 -18.89 8.19 19.76
N GLN A 35 -18.58 6.94 20.09
CA GLN A 35 -18.87 6.35 21.40
C GLN A 35 -17.82 6.70 22.47
N THR A 36 -16.88 7.56 22.13
CA THR A 36 -15.91 8.12 23.07
C THR A 36 -16.40 9.45 23.63
N GLU A 37 -15.85 9.89 24.76
CA GLU A 37 -16.21 11.17 25.36
C GLU A 37 -16.03 12.35 24.38
N SER A 38 -14.92 12.36 23.65
CA SER A 38 -14.64 13.37 22.62
C SER A 38 -15.53 13.27 21.36
N GLY A 39 -16.17 12.13 21.14
CA GLY A 39 -17.03 11.90 19.98
C GLY A 39 -18.54 12.14 20.24
N ARG A 40 -18.93 12.34 21.50
CA ARG A 40 -20.35 12.49 21.90
C ARG A 40 -21.08 13.64 21.20
N GLU A 41 -20.37 14.71 20.89
CA GLU A 41 -20.95 15.85 20.16
C GLU A 41 -21.40 15.42 18.76
N SER A 42 -20.55 14.68 18.04
CA SER A 42 -20.87 14.15 16.71
C SER A 42 -22.03 13.13 16.74
N GLN A 43 -22.14 12.34 17.81
CA GLN A 43 -23.27 11.43 18.00
C GLN A 43 -24.60 12.22 18.18
N ARG A 44 -24.58 13.29 18.98
CA ARG A 44 -25.73 14.17 19.17
C ARG A 44 -26.15 14.89 17.88
N ASP A 45 -25.14 15.33 17.10
CA ASP A 45 -25.36 15.94 15.80
C ASP A 45 -26.05 14.95 14.86
N LEU A 46 -25.56 13.70 14.77
CA LEU A 46 -26.19 12.65 13.97
C LEU A 46 -27.66 12.48 14.35
N GLU A 47 -27.97 12.29 15.63
CA GLU A 47 -29.33 12.09 16.10
C GLU A 47 -30.23 13.27 15.76
N LYS A 48 -29.74 14.50 15.92
CA LYS A 48 -30.44 15.73 15.59
C LYS A 48 -30.79 15.82 14.10
N TYR A 49 -29.80 15.59 13.24
CA TYR A 49 -29.99 15.72 11.79
C TYR A 49 -30.76 14.55 11.19
N ALA A 50 -30.55 13.32 11.69
CA ALA A 50 -31.31 12.15 11.28
C ALA A 50 -32.79 12.32 11.57
N LYS A 51 -33.16 12.80 12.77
CA LYS A 51 -34.57 13.15 13.13
C LYS A 51 -35.14 14.20 12.18
N LYS A 52 -34.39 15.26 11.88
CA LYS A 52 -34.82 16.32 10.96
C LYS A 52 -35.12 15.79 9.56
N ARG A 53 -34.36 14.76 9.11
CA ARG A 53 -34.51 14.15 7.79
C ARG A 53 -35.45 12.93 7.76
N GLY A 54 -35.99 12.54 8.90
CA GLY A 54 -36.88 11.38 9.01
C GLY A 54 -36.18 10.04 8.89
N ILE A 55 -34.85 9.98 9.23
CA ILE A 55 -34.09 8.74 9.26
C ILE A 55 -34.31 8.07 10.62
N PRO A 56 -34.71 6.78 10.66
CA PRO A 56 -34.94 6.07 11.90
C PRO A 56 -33.62 5.86 12.67
N LEU A 57 -33.70 6.03 13.99
CA LEU A 57 -32.52 5.84 14.87
C LEU A 57 -32.50 4.46 15.53
N ASP A 58 -33.61 3.75 15.48
CA ASP A 58 -33.90 2.46 16.13
C ASP A 58 -33.86 1.26 15.19
N VAL A 59 -33.50 1.49 13.92
CA VAL A 59 -33.31 0.44 12.91
C VAL A 59 -31.83 0.05 12.86
N PRO A 60 -31.48 -1.26 12.85
CA PRO A 60 -30.12 -1.73 12.67
C PRO A 60 -29.46 -1.13 11.41
N TRP A 61 -28.17 -0.82 11.48
CA TRP A 61 -27.43 -0.24 10.36
C TRP A 61 -27.61 -1.00 9.05
N ARG A 62 -27.51 -2.33 9.09
CA ARG A 62 -27.66 -3.21 7.91
C ARG A 62 -29.06 -3.15 7.25
N ASP A 63 -30.08 -2.76 8.02
CA ASP A 63 -31.48 -2.73 7.58
C ASP A 63 -31.92 -1.32 7.16
N LEU A 64 -31.05 -0.31 7.29
CA LEU A 64 -31.28 1.04 6.77
C LEU A 64 -31.26 1.03 5.23
N ASP A 65 -32.08 1.88 4.63
CA ASP A 65 -32.07 2.08 3.17
C ASP A 65 -30.65 2.54 2.72
N PRO A 66 -30.14 2.04 1.58
CA PRO A 66 -28.82 2.43 1.07
C PRO A 66 -28.62 3.94 0.87
N ARG A 67 -29.70 4.70 0.61
CA ARG A 67 -29.66 6.17 0.52
C ARG A 67 -29.48 6.79 1.90
N GLN A 68 -30.12 6.23 2.93
CA GLN A 68 -29.95 6.68 4.32
C GLN A 68 -28.53 6.39 4.81
N GLN A 69 -28.00 5.19 4.56
CA GLN A 69 -26.61 4.84 4.88
C GLN A 69 -25.63 5.79 4.19
N ARG A 70 -25.83 6.06 2.89
CA ARG A 70 -24.98 6.99 2.13
C ARG A 70 -25.02 8.40 2.74
N TRP A 71 -26.20 8.92 3.05
CA TRP A 71 -26.33 10.23 3.66
C TRP A 71 -25.64 10.31 5.02
N ILE A 72 -25.72 9.26 5.86
CA ILE A 72 -25.03 9.21 7.15
C ILE A 72 -23.51 9.29 6.93
N ILE A 73 -22.99 8.61 5.91
CA ILE A 73 -21.55 8.57 5.60
C ILE A 73 -21.09 9.88 4.94
N GLU A 74 -21.77 10.34 3.90
CA GLU A 74 -21.30 11.45 3.04
C GLU A 74 -21.79 12.82 3.52
N GLY A 75 -22.93 12.87 4.24
CA GLY A 75 -23.58 14.11 4.68
C GLY A 75 -24.49 14.72 3.63
N ASP A 76 -24.94 15.94 3.86
CA ASP A 76 -25.79 16.69 2.94
C ASP A 76 -25.04 17.10 1.66
N ASP A 77 -25.74 17.00 0.51
CA ASP A 77 -25.18 17.32 -0.81
C ASP A 77 -24.85 18.82 -0.95
N GLU A 78 -25.64 19.68 -0.29
CA GLU A 78 -25.46 21.13 -0.29
C GLU A 78 -24.30 21.61 0.58
N TRP A 79 -23.54 20.69 1.19
CA TRP A 79 -22.42 21.05 2.03
C TRP A 79 -21.31 21.76 1.26
N VAL A 80 -20.92 22.96 1.73
CA VAL A 80 -19.83 23.76 1.13
C VAL A 80 -18.57 23.72 1.99
N SER A 81 -18.67 24.08 3.26
CA SER A 81 -17.52 24.11 4.19
C SER A 81 -18.02 24.16 5.65
N TRP A 82 -17.11 23.87 6.59
CA TRP A 82 -17.40 23.95 8.02
C TRP A 82 -17.93 25.31 8.46
N ASN A 83 -17.35 26.40 7.93
CA ASN A 83 -17.75 27.77 8.30
C ASN A 83 -19.09 28.22 7.69
N LYS A 84 -19.50 27.65 6.55
CA LYS A 84 -20.71 28.05 5.83
C LYS A 84 -21.89 27.13 6.08
N SER A 85 -21.62 25.84 6.27
CA SER A 85 -22.66 24.81 6.29
C SER A 85 -22.98 24.29 7.71
N TRP A 86 -21.99 24.28 8.61
CA TRP A 86 -22.23 23.90 10.00
C TRP A 86 -22.61 25.16 10.83
N PRO A 87 -23.60 25.11 11.74
CA PRO A 87 -24.39 23.94 12.17
C PRO A 87 -25.70 23.71 11.41
N GLY A 88 -25.86 24.22 10.20
CA GLY A 88 -27.09 24.12 9.42
C GLY A 88 -27.31 22.76 8.74
N LEU A 89 -26.26 22.16 8.22
CA LEU A 89 -26.24 20.93 7.43
C LEU A 89 -25.47 19.80 8.13
N TRP A 90 -25.80 18.57 7.75
CA TRP A 90 -25.11 17.38 8.24
C TRP A 90 -23.80 17.15 7.46
N TYR A 91 -22.69 17.00 8.19
CA TYR A 91 -21.37 16.85 7.58
C TYR A 91 -21.01 15.40 7.20
N GLY A 92 -21.67 14.41 7.76
CA GLY A 92 -21.38 13.01 7.52
C GLY A 92 -20.08 12.50 8.18
N VAL A 93 -19.96 11.18 8.22
CA VAL A 93 -18.78 10.50 8.77
C VAL A 93 -17.50 10.83 7.96
N GLN A 94 -17.64 10.90 6.64
CA GLN A 94 -16.51 11.15 5.75
C GLN A 94 -15.85 12.51 6.02
N ARG A 95 -16.63 13.58 6.10
CA ARG A 95 -16.11 14.94 6.36
C ARG A 95 -15.61 15.10 7.80
N TYR A 96 -16.18 14.36 8.75
CA TYR A 96 -15.63 14.26 10.09
C TYR A 96 -14.19 13.71 10.08
N PHE A 97 -13.92 12.62 9.35
CA PHE A 97 -12.58 12.09 9.21
C PHE A 97 -11.64 13.04 8.45
N GLN A 98 -12.12 13.71 7.39
CA GLN A 98 -11.34 14.73 6.68
C GLN A 98 -10.95 15.90 7.61
N TRP A 99 -11.88 16.33 8.47
CA TRP A 99 -11.59 17.33 9.49
C TRP A 99 -10.54 16.84 10.51
N LEU A 100 -10.62 15.59 10.95
CA LEU A 100 -9.61 14.99 11.81
C LEU A 100 -8.25 14.92 11.12
N GLU A 101 -8.20 14.59 9.84
CA GLU A 101 -6.96 14.57 9.06
C GLU A 101 -6.30 15.96 9.00
N SER A 102 -7.06 17.03 8.87
CA SER A 102 -6.54 18.40 8.94
C SER A 102 -5.91 18.75 10.30
N LYS A 103 -6.25 18.01 11.35
CA LYS A 103 -5.73 18.13 12.72
C LYS A 103 -4.67 17.07 13.06
N SER A 104 -4.19 16.31 12.08
CA SER A 104 -3.25 15.19 12.28
C SER A 104 -1.87 15.59 12.82
N TYR A 105 -1.56 16.89 12.92
CA TYR A 105 -0.40 17.38 13.65
C TYR A 105 -0.47 17.09 15.15
N LYS A 106 -1.68 16.85 15.72
CA LYS A 106 -1.88 16.48 17.12
C LYS A 106 -1.73 14.95 17.28
N MET A 107 -0.92 14.52 18.26
CA MET A 107 -0.60 13.10 18.49
C MET A 107 -1.84 12.24 18.73
N HIS A 108 -2.76 12.68 19.60
CA HIS A 108 -3.98 11.92 19.92
C HIS A 108 -4.91 11.74 18.70
N ILE A 109 -4.94 12.72 17.79
CA ILE A 109 -5.69 12.61 16.53
C ILE A 109 -5.05 11.56 15.61
N ARG A 110 -3.71 11.52 15.51
CA ARG A 110 -3.03 10.47 14.73
C ARG A 110 -3.32 9.07 15.27
N VAL A 111 -3.32 8.92 16.60
CA VAL A 111 -3.65 7.65 17.26
C VAL A 111 -5.12 7.28 17.00
N LEU A 112 -6.04 8.23 17.03
CA LEU A 112 -7.43 7.99 16.68
C LEU A 112 -7.58 7.56 15.22
N LEU A 113 -7.02 8.32 14.29
CA LEU A 113 -7.07 8.01 12.86
C LEU A 113 -6.46 6.64 12.53
N SER A 114 -5.36 6.26 13.19
CA SER A 114 -4.70 4.97 12.93
C SER A 114 -5.59 3.76 13.18
N LYS A 115 -6.59 3.88 14.07
CA LYS A 115 -7.57 2.82 14.38
C LYS A 115 -8.59 2.58 13.28
N TYR A 116 -8.78 3.56 12.38
CA TYR A 116 -9.82 3.53 11.34
C TYR A 116 -9.24 3.67 9.93
N ARG A 117 -7.92 3.61 9.77
CA ARG A 117 -7.26 3.70 8.46
C ARG A 117 -7.29 2.39 7.72
N SER A 118 -7.64 2.46 6.43
CA SER A 118 -7.36 1.42 5.46
C SER A 118 -6.25 1.85 4.50
N TYR A 119 -5.55 0.86 3.97
CA TYR A 119 -4.49 1.05 2.98
C TYR A 119 -4.89 0.30 1.71
N ALA A 120 -5.62 0.98 0.83
CA ALA A 120 -6.01 0.42 -0.46
C ALA A 120 -4.92 0.66 -1.52
N PRO A 121 -4.74 -0.25 -2.48
CA PRO A 121 -3.91 0.04 -3.65
C PRO A 121 -4.35 1.34 -4.32
N CYS A 122 -3.40 2.16 -4.71
CA CYS A 122 -3.69 3.43 -5.37
C CYS A 122 -4.37 3.18 -6.72
N THR A 123 -5.59 3.65 -6.89
CA THR A 123 -6.38 3.46 -8.12
C THR A 123 -5.78 4.15 -9.34
N ALA A 124 -4.99 5.21 -9.14
CA ALA A 124 -4.33 5.92 -10.23
C ALA A 124 -3.17 5.13 -10.85
N CYS A 125 -2.40 4.39 -10.05
CA CYS A 125 -1.25 3.62 -10.53
C CYS A 125 -1.36 2.11 -10.28
N ASN A 126 -2.47 1.60 -9.76
CA ASN A 126 -2.68 0.19 -9.40
C ASN A 126 -1.53 -0.40 -8.57
N GLY A 127 -1.01 0.37 -7.63
CA GLY A 127 0.10 -0.06 -6.78
C GLY A 127 1.50 0.16 -7.38
N ALA A 128 1.63 0.51 -8.66
CA ALA A 128 2.92 0.62 -9.33
C ALA A 128 3.81 1.80 -8.86
N ARG A 129 3.30 2.70 -8.03
CA ARG A 129 4.04 3.81 -7.40
C ARG A 129 4.52 4.90 -8.35
N LEU A 130 4.76 4.58 -9.61
CA LEU A 130 5.34 5.43 -10.64
C LEU A 130 4.24 6.08 -11.51
N LYS A 131 4.63 7.10 -12.27
CA LYS A 131 3.84 7.62 -13.39
C LYS A 131 3.81 6.59 -14.51
N ILE A 132 2.97 6.82 -15.54
CA ILE A 132 2.81 5.85 -16.64
C ILE A 132 4.10 5.75 -17.48
N GLU A 133 4.80 6.85 -17.73
CA GLU A 133 5.93 6.89 -18.64
C GLU A 133 7.07 5.93 -18.23
N PRO A 134 7.55 5.91 -16.96
CA PRO A 134 8.54 4.93 -16.52
C PRO A 134 8.07 3.47 -16.62
N LEU A 135 6.77 3.21 -16.56
CA LEU A 135 6.20 1.87 -16.64
C LEU A 135 6.12 1.33 -18.08
N LEU A 136 6.30 2.20 -19.09
CA LEU A 136 6.35 1.81 -20.50
C LEU A 136 7.73 1.27 -20.90
N TYR A 137 8.81 1.65 -20.18
CA TYR A 137 10.14 1.11 -20.43
C TYR A 137 10.22 -0.36 -19.98
N ARG A 138 10.83 -1.18 -20.82
CA ARG A 138 10.96 -2.60 -20.59
C ARG A 138 12.41 -3.02 -20.83
N ILE A 139 12.89 -3.97 -20.02
CA ILE A 139 14.26 -4.48 -20.09
C ILE A 139 14.24 -5.98 -20.41
N GLY A 140 15.15 -6.41 -21.27
CA GLY A 140 15.31 -7.81 -21.67
C GLY A 140 14.52 -8.20 -22.93
N SER A 141 14.78 -9.40 -23.41
CA SER A 141 14.07 -10.00 -24.55
C SER A 141 12.72 -10.58 -24.13
N LYS A 142 11.90 -10.95 -25.13
CA LYS A 142 10.67 -11.68 -24.87
C LYS A 142 10.93 -13.03 -24.17
N ALA A 143 11.96 -13.75 -24.59
CA ALA A 143 12.31 -15.03 -23.99
C ALA A 143 12.72 -14.91 -22.51
N ASN A 144 13.55 -13.90 -22.15
CA ASN A 144 13.89 -13.64 -20.75
C ASN A 144 12.67 -13.31 -19.92
N ALA A 145 11.75 -12.49 -20.45
CA ALA A 145 10.55 -12.08 -19.76
C ALA A 145 9.58 -13.26 -19.53
N ASP A 146 9.35 -14.10 -20.55
CA ASP A 146 8.46 -15.26 -20.48
C ASP A 146 9.01 -16.33 -19.51
N ALA A 147 10.33 -16.48 -19.43
CA ALA A 147 10.97 -17.37 -18.46
C ALA A 147 10.80 -16.91 -17.00
N ALA A 148 10.76 -15.60 -16.76
CA ALA A 148 10.67 -15.02 -15.43
C ALA A 148 9.21 -14.84 -14.96
N LEU A 149 8.30 -14.43 -15.86
CA LEU A 149 6.92 -14.08 -15.55
C LEU A 149 5.98 -14.51 -16.68
N ASP A 150 4.94 -15.26 -16.31
CA ASP A 150 3.85 -15.63 -17.25
C ASP A 150 3.32 -14.35 -17.95
N PRO A 151 3.23 -14.35 -19.29
CA PRO A 151 2.76 -13.21 -20.04
C PRO A 151 1.40 -12.66 -19.59
N SER A 152 0.49 -13.53 -19.14
CA SER A 152 -0.84 -13.15 -18.65
C SER A 152 -0.82 -12.40 -17.30
N LYS A 153 0.30 -12.45 -16.57
CA LYS A 153 0.49 -11.81 -15.27
C LYS A 153 1.27 -10.50 -15.34
N ARG A 154 1.65 -10.08 -16.55
CA ARG A 154 2.37 -8.82 -16.74
C ARG A 154 1.51 -7.62 -16.40
N PHE A 155 2.11 -6.68 -15.71
CA PHE A 155 1.41 -5.48 -15.28
C PHE A 155 1.05 -4.57 -16.46
N LYS A 156 -0.23 -4.18 -16.51
CA LYS A 156 -0.77 -3.22 -17.48
C LYS A 156 -0.94 -1.87 -16.78
N PRO A 157 -0.17 -0.84 -17.15
CA PRO A 157 -0.33 0.49 -16.59
C PRO A 157 -1.71 1.07 -16.91
N ASN A 158 -2.32 1.78 -15.96
CA ASN A 158 -3.53 2.55 -16.23
C ASN A 158 -3.27 3.57 -17.35
N GLY A 159 -4.16 3.63 -18.33
CA GLY A 159 -4.02 4.50 -19.51
C GLY A 159 -3.23 3.88 -20.66
N ALA A 160 -2.61 2.73 -20.50
CA ALA A 160 -2.04 1.99 -21.62
C ALA A 160 -3.16 1.38 -22.50
N ARG A 161 -3.08 1.63 -23.80
CA ARG A 161 -4.12 1.19 -24.78
C ARG A 161 -3.87 -0.20 -25.35
N TRP A 162 -2.93 -0.97 -24.79
CA TRP A 162 -2.64 -2.33 -25.25
C TRP A 162 -3.79 -3.28 -24.92
N THR A 163 -4.08 -4.22 -25.83
CA THR A 163 -4.83 -5.42 -25.47
C THR A 163 -3.97 -6.34 -24.62
N ASP A 164 -4.56 -7.35 -23.99
CA ASP A 164 -3.79 -8.29 -23.16
C ASP A 164 -2.86 -9.15 -24.03
N GLU A 165 -3.27 -9.47 -25.29
CA GLU A 165 -2.43 -10.15 -26.27
C GLU A 165 -1.25 -9.28 -26.70
N GLN A 166 -1.48 -7.98 -26.93
CA GLN A 166 -0.41 -7.04 -27.25
C GLN A 166 0.58 -6.92 -26.09
N LEU A 167 0.09 -6.80 -24.85
CA LEU A 167 0.94 -6.76 -23.67
C LEU A 167 1.78 -8.04 -23.51
N ALA A 168 1.17 -9.21 -23.72
CA ALA A 168 1.84 -10.49 -23.66
C ALA A 168 2.93 -10.66 -24.75
N ALA A 169 2.73 -10.01 -25.92
CA ALA A 169 3.68 -10.04 -27.04
C ALA A 169 4.86 -9.09 -26.85
N LEU A 170 4.78 -8.08 -25.96
CA LEU A 170 5.87 -7.11 -25.74
C LEU A 170 7.14 -7.81 -25.23
N PRO A 171 8.33 -7.36 -25.66
CA PRO A 171 9.59 -7.84 -25.09
C PRO A 171 9.82 -7.31 -23.68
N GLY A 172 10.62 -8.04 -22.92
CA GLY A 172 11.14 -7.60 -21.63
C GLY A 172 10.08 -7.46 -20.52
N LEU A 173 10.52 -7.02 -19.36
CA LEU A 173 9.70 -6.71 -18.17
C LEU A 173 9.77 -5.23 -17.85
N SER A 174 8.66 -4.66 -17.37
CA SER A 174 8.66 -3.32 -16.77
C SER A 174 9.32 -3.34 -15.39
N ILE A 175 9.71 -2.15 -14.89
CA ILE A 175 10.25 -2.05 -13.53
C ILE A 175 9.26 -2.59 -12.48
N HIS A 176 7.97 -2.41 -12.69
CA HIS A 176 6.96 -2.90 -11.75
C HIS A 176 6.84 -4.44 -11.79
N ASP A 177 6.88 -5.05 -12.99
CA ASP A 177 6.93 -6.50 -13.13
C ASP A 177 8.11 -7.08 -12.34
N VAL A 178 9.32 -6.50 -12.52
CA VAL A 178 10.53 -6.91 -11.82
C VAL A 178 10.39 -6.76 -10.29
N MET A 179 9.78 -5.68 -9.81
CA MET A 179 9.57 -5.47 -8.37
C MET A 179 8.60 -6.47 -7.74
N LEU A 180 7.66 -7.00 -8.51
CA LEU A 180 6.68 -7.99 -8.04
C LEU A 180 7.21 -9.42 -8.08
N LEU A 181 8.31 -9.68 -8.79
CA LEU A 181 8.93 -11.00 -8.79
C LEU A 181 9.59 -11.30 -7.44
N PRO A 182 9.56 -12.57 -6.97
CA PRO A 182 10.44 -13.02 -5.91
C PRO A 182 11.91 -12.76 -6.27
N ALA A 183 12.73 -12.37 -5.29
CA ALA A 183 14.15 -12.02 -5.50
C ALA A 183 14.94 -13.14 -6.20
N GLU A 184 14.62 -14.41 -5.92
CA GLU A 184 15.20 -15.56 -6.63
C GLU A 184 14.90 -15.52 -8.14
N ARG A 185 13.65 -15.22 -8.54
CA ARG A 185 13.28 -15.11 -9.96
C ARG A 185 13.86 -13.87 -10.59
N THR A 186 13.90 -12.77 -9.85
CA THR A 186 14.56 -11.52 -10.29
C THR A 186 16.04 -11.77 -10.54
N ARG A 187 16.73 -12.52 -9.66
CA ARG A 187 18.12 -12.91 -9.85
C ARG A 187 18.31 -13.68 -11.16
N LYS A 188 17.52 -14.75 -11.38
CA LYS A 188 17.60 -15.55 -12.62
C LYS A 188 17.35 -14.71 -13.87
N PHE A 189 16.40 -13.76 -13.82
CA PHE A 189 16.16 -12.82 -14.91
C PHE A 189 17.39 -11.97 -15.23
N PHE A 190 18.02 -11.37 -14.22
CA PHE A 190 19.22 -10.54 -14.42
C PHE A 190 20.47 -11.36 -14.79
N GLU A 191 20.58 -12.61 -14.37
CA GLU A 191 21.69 -13.51 -14.78
C GLU A 191 21.63 -13.81 -16.29
N THR A 192 20.44 -14.01 -16.83
CA THR A 192 20.24 -14.32 -18.27
C THR A 192 20.06 -13.06 -19.13
N LEU A 193 20.02 -11.86 -18.52
CA LEU A 193 19.85 -10.60 -19.22
C LEU A 193 21.12 -10.25 -20.00
N SER A 194 20.94 -10.05 -21.30
CA SER A 194 21.94 -9.46 -22.19
C SER A 194 21.45 -8.11 -22.68
N LEU A 195 22.26 -7.09 -22.52
CA LEU A 195 21.98 -5.75 -23.05
C LEU A 195 22.68 -5.55 -24.40
N PRO A 196 22.18 -4.65 -25.28
CA PRO A 196 22.85 -4.32 -26.51
C PRO A 196 24.31 -3.87 -26.26
N GLY A 197 25.23 -4.32 -27.08
CA GLY A 197 26.66 -4.11 -26.86
C GLY A 197 27.19 -2.66 -27.03
N ASN A 198 26.30 -1.72 -27.30
CA ASN A 198 26.60 -0.28 -27.37
C ASN A 198 26.26 0.49 -26.06
N LEU A 199 25.86 -0.23 -25.01
CA LEU A 199 25.71 0.37 -23.68
C LEU A 199 27.11 0.44 -23.03
N ASP A 200 27.34 1.57 -22.34
CA ASP A 200 28.64 1.91 -21.76
C ASP A 200 28.99 1.02 -20.53
N GLU A 201 30.26 1.14 -20.10
CA GLU A 201 30.80 0.42 -18.93
C GLU A 201 29.97 0.64 -17.68
N ALA A 202 29.25 1.76 -17.56
CA ALA A 202 28.40 2.06 -16.43
C ALA A 202 27.17 1.09 -16.34
N ALA A 203 26.65 0.66 -17.49
CA ALA A 203 25.54 -0.32 -17.51
C ALA A 203 26.01 -1.70 -17.05
N ASP A 204 27.21 -2.13 -17.45
CA ASP A 204 27.80 -3.41 -17.02
C ASP A 204 28.13 -3.41 -15.52
N LEU A 205 28.63 -2.28 -15.01
CA LEU A 205 28.88 -2.11 -13.58
C LEU A 205 27.59 -2.20 -12.77
N LEU A 206 26.51 -1.53 -13.21
CA LEU A 206 25.20 -1.59 -12.57
C LEU A 206 24.61 -3.00 -12.58
N LEU A 207 24.72 -3.73 -13.70
CA LEU A 207 24.24 -5.12 -13.78
C LEU A 207 25.02 -6.04 -12.84
N THR A 208 26.32 -5.85 -12.74
CA THR A 208 27.20 -6.61 -11.82
C THR A 208 26.75 -6.38 -10.37
N GLU A 209 26.53 -5.13 -10.00
CA GLU A 209 26.05 -4.75 -8.66
C GLU A 209 24.65 -5.33 -8.35
N ILE A 210 23.71 -5.24 -9.31
CA ILE A 210 22.37 -5.83 -9.16
C ILE A 210 22.45 -7.34 -8.94
N ARG A 211 23.24 -8.05 -9.76
CA ARG A 211 23.45 -9.50 -9.64
C ARG A 211 24.02 -9.88 -8.29
N ALA A 212 25.04 -9.15 -7.83
CA ALA A 212 25.66 -9.39 -6.53
C ALA A 212 24.66 -9.23 -5.38
N ARG A 213 23.92 -8.12 -5.35
CA ARG A 213 22.91 -7.84 -4.30
C ARG A 213 21.77 -8.85 -4.28
N LEU A 214 21.26 -9.25 -5.44
CA LEU A 214 20.24 -10.29 -5.54
C LEU A 214 20.78 -11.65 -5.09
N GLY A 215 22.05 -11.95 -5.40
CA GLY A 215 22.76 -13.13 -4.91
C GLY A 215 22.85 -13.18 -3.38
N TYR A 216 23.18 -12.05 -2.74
CA TYR A 216 23.21 -11.96 -1.27
C TYR A 216 21.83 -12.21 -0.65
N LEU A 217 20.76 -11.64 -1.21
CA LEU A 217 19.38 -11.89 -0.74
C LEU A 217 19.03 -13.38 -0.80
N ASP A 218 19.43 -14.07 -1.85
CA ASP A 218 19.18 -15.49 -2.02
C ASP A 218 20.01 -16.33 -1.03
N THR A 219 21.29 -15.99 -0.85
CA THR A 219 22.20 -16.66 0.08
C THR A 219 21.71 -16.62 1.53
N VAL A 220 21.13 -15.49 1.97
CA VAL A 220 20.56 -15.36 3.32
C VAL A 220 19.13 -15.91 3.43
N GLY A 221 18.63 -16.63 2.40
CA GLY A 221 17.33 -17.26 2.40
C GLY A 221 16.14 -16.31 2.25
N LEU A 222 16.34 -15.13 1.64
CA LEU A 222 15.28 -14.14 1.37
C LEU A 222 14.81 -14.15 -0.09
N GLY A 223 15.15 -15.17 -0.87
CA GLY A 223 14.80 -15.29 -2.28
C GLY A 223 13.29 -15.24 -2.57
N TYR A 224 12.44 -15.54 -1.60
CA TYR A 224 10.99 -15.46 -1.72
C TYR A 224 10.41 -14.05 -1.59
N LEU A 225 11.17 -13.08 -1.06
CA LEU A 225 10.69 -11.71 -0.90
C LEU A 225 10.60 -11.00 -2.25
N THR A 226 9.62 -10.12 -2.37
CA THR A 226 9.47 -9.22 -3.50
C THR A 226 10.02 -7.82 -3.17
N LEU A 227 10.56 -7.11 -4.17
CA LEU A 227 11.16 -5.79 -3.95
C LEU A 227 10.12 -4.70 -3.67
N ASP A 228 8.83 -4.95 -3.93
CA ASP A 228 7.75 -4.03 -3.62
C ASP A 228 7.26 -4.16 -2.17
N ARG A 229 7.70 -5.20 -1.44
CA ARG A 229 7.27 -5.44 -0.07
C ARG A 229 7.70 -4.29 0.84
N GLN A 230 6.75 -3.77 1.60
CA GLN A 230 7.02 -2.66 2.51
C GLN A 230 7.83 -3.13 3.72
N SER A 231 8.90 -2.41 4.08
CA SER A 231 9.78 -2.75 5.20
C SER A 231 9.05 -2.95 6.53
N ARG A 232 7.99 -2.18 6.79
CA ARG A 232 7.15 -2.32 7.99
C ARG A 232 6.39 -3.65 8.09
N THR A 233 6.30 -4.43 7.00
CA THR A 233 5.63 -5.73 6.97
C THR A 233 6.60 -6.89 7.09
N LEU A 234 7.89 -6.59 7.18
CA LEU A 234 8.93 -7.59 7.39
C LEU A 234 8.93 -8.06 8.84
N SER A 235 9.19 -9.34 9.04
CA SER A 235 9.46 -9.90 10.37
C SER A 235 10.83 -9.44 10.89
N GLY A 236 11.06 -9.54 12.20
CA GLY A 236 12.34 -9.20 12.80
C GLY A 236 13.52 -9.98 12.17
N GLY A 237 13.34 -11.28 11.93
CA GLY A 237 14.35 -12.11 11.28
C GLY A 237 14.60 -11.74 9.81
N GLU A 238 13.56 -11.30 9.06
CA GLU A 238 13.74 -10.80 7.70
C GLU A 238 14.55 -9.48 7.67
N VAL A 239 14.23 -8.56 8.59
CA VAL A 239 14.99 -7.29 8.72
C VAL A 239 16.45 -7.56 9.07
N GLN A 240 16.70 -8.47 10.00
CA GLN A 240 18.07 -8.83 10.39
C GLN A 240 18.85 -9.43 9.25
N ARG A 241 18.27 -10.35 8.46
CA ARG A 241 18.90 -10.91 7.27
C ARG A 241 19.16 -9.87 6.18
N ILE A 242 18.24 -8.91 5.97
CA ILE A 242 18.46 -7.78 5.05
C ILE A 242 19.65 -6.94 5.50
N ASN A 243 19.79 -6.67 6.80
CA ASN A 243 20.93 -5.92 7.34
C ASN A 243 22.24 -6.68 7.12
N LEU A 244 22.25 -8.02 7.23
CA LEU A 244 23.41 -8.85 6.90
C LEU A 244 23.80 -8.72 5.41
N THR A 245 22.84 -8.69 4.48
CA THR A 245 23.17 -8.49 3.05
C THR A 245 23.83 -7.15 2.79
N THR A 246 23.44 -6.11 3.53
CA THR A 246 24.07 -4.79 3.44
C THR A 246 25.51 -4.85 3.94
N ALA A 247 25.79 -5.55 5.04
CA ALA A 247 27.12 -5.74 5.57
C ALA A 247 28.02 -6.54 4.60
N LEU A 248 27.50 -7.63 4.03
CA LEU A 248 28.22 -8.47 3.08
C LEU A 248 28.44 -7.82 1.72
N GLY A 249 27.51 -6.96 1.28
CA GLY A 249 27.52 -6.30 -0.02
C GLY A 249 28.35 -5.02 -0.08
N THR A 250 28.90 -4.57 1.03
CA THR A 250 29.77 -3.39 1.03
C THR A 250 31.23 -3.80 0.76
N SER A 251 31.84 -3.20 -0.25
CA SER A 251 33.29 -3.31 -0.52
C SER A 251 34.13 -2.52 0.51
N LEU A 252 33.72 -2.52 1.77
CA LEU A 252 34.41 -1.81 2.83
C LEU A 252 35.70 -2.59 3.19
N VAL A 253 36.83 -1.96 2.99
CA VAL A 253 38.15 -2.48 3.39
C VAL A 253 38.42 -2.05 4.83
N ASN A 254 38.99 -2.94 5.65
CA ASN A 254 39.34 -2.68 7.05
C ASN A 254 38.11 -2.36 7.98
N THR A 255 36.97 -2.98 7.74
CA THR A 255 35.77 -2.80 8.53
C THR A 255 35.52 -4.01 9.42
N LEU A 256 35.30 -3.77 10.72
CA LEU A 256 34.86 -4.77 11.67
C LEU A 256 33.34 -4.68 11.83
N PHE A 257 32.61 -5.76 11.51
CA PHE A 257 31.18 -5.87 11.81
C PHE A 257 31.00 -6.54 13.17
N VAL A 258 30.33 -5.85 14.08
CA VAL A 258 29.93 -6.42 15.38
C VAL A 258 28.47 -6.83 15.25
N LEU A 259 28.20 -8.12 15.35
CA LEU A 259 26.86 -8.70 15.29
C LEU A 259 26.47 -9.15 16.70
N ASP A 260 25.40 -8.57 17.24
CA ASP A 260 24.81 -8.98 18.51
C ASP A 260 23.67 -9.96 18.22
N GLU A 261 23.78 -11.18 18.77
CA GLU A 261 22.81 -12.27 18.62
C GLU A 261 22.28 -12.46 17.19
N PRO A 262 23.15 -12.67 16.18
CA PRO A 262 22.77 -12.67 14.76
C PRO A 262 21.79 -13.80 14.38
N SER A 263 21.57 -14.78 15.26
CA SER A 263 20.63 -15.89 15.07
C SER A 263 19.24 -15.64 15.61
N ILE A 264 19.00 -14.55 16.35
CA ILE A 264 17.68 -14.22 16.91
C ILE A 264 16.67 -14.03 15.76
N GLY A 265 15.53 -14.72 15.89
CA GLY A 265 14.43 -14.64 14.90
C GLY A 265 14.69 -15.45 13.63
N LEU A 266 15.80 -16.19 13.53
CA LEU A 266 16.01 -17.16 12.45
C LEU A 266 15.25 -18.46 12.74
N HIS A 267 14.64 -19.04 11.70
CA HIS A 267 14.10 -20.37 11.77
C HIS A 267 15.27 -21.40 11.85
N PRO A 268 15.15 -22.52 12.59
CA PRO A 268 16.21 -23.54 12.69
C PRO A 268 16.75 -24.02 11.35
N ARG A 269 15.94 -24.02 10.29
CA ARG A 269 16.37 -24.37 8.93
C ARG A 269 17.29 -23.33 8.26
N ASP A 270 17.28 -22.10 8.76
CA ASP A 270 18.07 -20.99 8.20
C ASP A 270 19.41 -20.82 8.94
N MET A 271 19.59 -21.47 10.10
CA MET A 271 20.83 -21.39 10.88
C MET A 271 22.01 -22.14 10.26
N GLY A 272 21.78 -22.96 9.26
CA GLY A 272 22.84 -23.69 8.52
C GLY A 272 23.25 -23.06 7.19
N ARG A 273 22.68 -21.92 6.85
CA ARG A 273 22.99 -21.14 5.64
C ARG A 273 23.85 -19.93 5.99
#